data_8ee84cdb8bcdfb29f5636e5b489ec7da
#
_entry.id   8ee84cdb8bcdfb29f5636e5b489ec7da
#
_cell.length_a   1.000
_cell.length_b   1.000
_cell.length_c   1.000
_cell.angle_alpha   90.00
_cell.angle_beta   90.00
_cell.angle_gamma   90.00
#
_symmetry.space_group_name_H-M   'P 1'
#
loop_
_entity.id
_entity.type
_entity.pdbx_description
1 polymer ?
#
loop_
_entity_poly.entity_id
_entity_poly.type
_entity_poly.pdbx_seq_one_letter_code
_entity_poly.pdbx_strand_id
1 'polypeptide(L)'
;GTQVPLIVSFPKKWQHLAPALPGQTSDRLVSFIDLPKTVLSLAGTEVPEQMQGRIFLGTGKEPAPESVHFFRDRMADQYDFSRAVTDGRYYYIQNFMPHRPRGRDTRYGFTVQANWRAWESHYEAGKCDPIQSQFFKPKPTVEFFDTKSDPWHVKNLAGQAEHRERIAMLEKDLEAWMVKTRDTGIIPEAMFSDIAGPDKPFKSLYEYAQSDEYPVVELLKIAKDASLADPKKLSDYLNCMRHSHPVARHYGAYALFLLRSSEDSAKEALREMIDNDAMAANRVMAAQALALCGDPDAAYRALHKEVKATESGYAFLLALNAFRFAHIDDRLTLEDWKTFQSKEIPRRPGHDPNGAGYCNRIIKDAMALWPKRRPVD
;
A
#
# COMPACT_ATOMS: atom_id res chain seq x y z
N GLY A 1 -5.84 -1.26 -14.87
CA GLY A 1 -6.94 -0.40 -14.51
C GLY A 1 -6.64 1.10 -14.44
N THR A 2 -5.47 1.58 -14.86
CA THR A 2 -5.13 3.02 -14.82
C THR A 2 -5.52 3.76 -16.10
N GLN A 3 -5.55 3.09 -17.23
CA GLN A 3 -6.10 3.65 -18.47
C GLN A 3 -7.55 3.22 -18.62
N VAL A 4 -8.47 4.19 -18.54
CA VAL A 4 -9.91 3.97 -18.65
C VAL A 4 -10.49 4.85 -19.75
N PRO A 5 -11.53 4.41 -20.49
CA PRO A 5 -12.21 5.23 -21.49
C PRO A 5 -12.82 6.46 -20.85
N LEU A 6 -12.60 7.64 -21.47
CA LEU A 6 -13.29 8.88 -21.14
C LEU A 6 -13.93 9.42 -22.43
N ILE A 7 -15.25 9.50 -22.43
CA ILE A 7 -16.03 10.00 -23.57
C ILE A 7 -16.80 11.24 -23.11
N VAL A 8 -16.62 12.34 -23.84
CA VAL A 8 -17.32 13.60 -23.56
C VAL A 8 -18.11 14.01 -24.80
N SER A 9 -19.42 14.21 -24.64
CA SER A 9 -20.31 14.68 -25.69
C SER A 9 -20.67 16.15 -25.47
N PHE A 10 -20.55 16.97 -26.52
CA PHE A 10 -20.88 18.38 -26.50
C PHE A 10 -22.16 18.64 -27.33
N PRO A 11 -23.28 19.05 -26.70
CA PRO A 11 -24.43 19.56 -27.44
C PRO A 11 -24.08 20.74 -28.33
N LYS A 12 -24.83 20.99 -29.40
CA LYS A 12 -24.56 22.07 -30.35
C LYS A 12 -24.24 23.42 -29.71
N LYS A 13 -24.99 23.78 -28.65
CA LYS A 13 -24.80 25.01 -27.87
C LYS A 13 -23.41 25.14 -27.27
N TRP A 14 -22.78 24.03 -26.88
CA TRP A 14 -21.52 23.97 -26.15
C TRP A 14 -20.36 23.44 -27.01
N GLN A 15 -20.58 23.22 -28.30
CA GLN A 15 -19.59 22.59 -29.17
C GLN A 15 -18.29 23.43 -29.29
N HIS A 16 -18.36 24.74 -29.07
CA HIS A 16 -17.20 25.63 -29.02
C HIS A 16 -16.23 25.33 -27.85
N LEU A 17 -16.66 24.59 -26.83
CA LEU A 17 -15.84 24.16 -25.70
C LEU A 17 -15.12 22.84 -25.97
N ALA A 18 -15.47 22.14 -27.04
CA ALA A 18 -14.86 20.87 -27.39
C ALA A 18 -13.39 21.06 -27.83
N PRO A 19 -12.45 20.19 -27.34
CA PRO A 19 -11.05 20.30 -27.72
C PRO A 19 -10.74 19.76 -29.12
N ALA A 20 -11.69 19.04 -29.72
CA ALA A 20 -11.57 18.38 -31.00
C ALA A 20 -12.95 18.25 -31.69
N LEU A 21 -12.96 17.92 -32.99
CA LEU A 21 -14.20 17.64 -33.72
C LEU A 21 -14.87 16.34 -33.22
N PRO A 22 -16.20 16.21 -33.38
CA PRO A 22 -16.91 14.99 -33.02
C PRO A 22 -16.29 13.75 -33.67
N GLY A 23 -16.15 12.67 -32.86
CA GLY A 23 -15.56 11.42 -33.31
C GLY A 23 -14.03 11.36 -33.26
N GLN A 24 -13.37 12.44 -32.92
CA GLN A 24 -11.90 12.44 -32.72
C GLN A 24 -11.51 12.05 -31.30
N THR A 25 -10.27 11.59 -31.16
CA THR A 25 -9.63 11.28 -29.88
C THR A 25 -8.58 12.34 -29.49
N SER A 26 -8.23 12.38 -28.22
CA SER A 26 -7.19 13.24 -27.68
C SER A 26 -6.25 12.43 -26.81
N ASP A 27 -4.94 12.63 -27.00
CA ASP A 27 -3.88 11.99 -26.18
C ASP A 27 -3.57 12.79 -24.90
N ARG A 28 -4.37 13.84 -24.59
CA ARG A 28 -4.19 14.62 -23.38
C ARG A 28 -4.34 13.71 -22.16
N LEU A 29 -3.33 13.74 -21.30
CA LEU A 29 -3.42 13.10 -19.99
C LEU A 29 -4.49 13.79 -19.14
N VAL A 30 -5.40 12.99 -18.57
CA VAL A 30 -6.47 13.43 -17.69
C VAL A 30 -6.55 12.45 -16.50
N SER A 31 -6.57 12.99 -15.30
CA SER A 31 -6.80 12.23 -14.08
C SER A 31 -8.23 12.45 -13.56
N PHE A 32 -8.78 11.50 -12.79
CA PHE A 32 -10.10 11.70 -12.20
C PHE A 32 -10.18 12.88 -11.23
N ILE A 33 -9.07 13.28 -10.63
CA ILE A 33 -8.99 14.48 -9.79
C ILE A 33 -9.26 15.78 -10.60
N ASP A 34 -9.13 15.74 -11.92
CA ASP A 34 -9.36 16.87 -12.82
C ASP A 34 -10.87 17.09 -13.09
N LEU A 35 -11.70 16.05 -12.91
CA LEU A 35 -13.12 16.10 -13.26
C LEU A 35 -13.91 17.12 -12.44
N PRO A 36 -13.82 17.14 -11.08
CA PRO A 36 -14.61 18.09 -10.29
C PRO A 36 -14.31 19.55 -10.63
N LYS A 37 -13.01 19.89 -10.74
CA LYS A 37 -12.55 21.23 -11.08
C LYS A 37 -13.02 21.66 -12.47
N THR A 38 -12.95 20.75 -13.43
CA THR A 38 -13.41 20.97 -14.80
C THR A 38 -14.93 21.19 -14.86
N VAL A 39 -15.72 20.41 -14.12
CA VAL A 39 -17.18 20.54 -14.06
C VAL A 39 -17.59 21.89 -13.49
N LEU A 40 -16.98 22.34 -12.39
CA LEU A 40 -17.24 23.65 -11.80
C LEU A 40 -16.91 24.79 -12.76
N SER A 41 -15.76 24.72 -13.43
CA SER A 41 -15.37 25.69 -14.44
C SER A 41 -16.35 25.76 -15.63
N LEU A 42 -16.79 24.59 -16.13
CA LEU A 42 -17.79 24.54 -17.21
C LEU A 42 -19.17 25.10 -16.77
N ALA A 43 -19.52 24.94 -15.51
CA ALA A 43 -20.75 25.50 -14.94
C ALA A 43 -20.68 27.00 -14.66
N GLY A 44 -19.52 27.64 -14.84
CA GLY A 44 -19.29 29.04 -14.51
C GLY A 44 -19.31 29.31 -13.01
N THR A 45 -19.06 28.30 -12.19
CA THR A 45 -19.02 28.39 -10.73
C THR A 45 -17.58 28.58 -10.28
N GLU A 46 -17.38 29.33 -9.21
CA GLU A 46 -16.09 29.49 -8.58
C GLU A 46 -15.51 28.14 -8.18
N VAL A 47 -14.23 27.93 -8.51
CA VAL A 47 -13.50 26.72 -8.15
C VAL A 47 -12.80 26.95 -6.83
N PRO A 48 -13.10 26.20 -5.75
CA PRO A 48 -12.46 26.32 -4.46
C PRO A 48 -10.93 26.17 -4.56
N GLU A 49 -10.17 27.05 -3.90
CA GLU A 49 -8.70 27.09 -3.97
C GLU A 49 -8.04 25.76 -3.55
N GLN A 50 -8.61 25.10 -2.54
CA GLN A 50 -8.12 23.82 -2.04
C GLN A 50 -8.34 22.64 -3.00
N MET A 51 -9.12 22.84 -4.08
CA MET A 51 -9.41 21.77 -5.03
C MET A 51 -8.22 21.50 -5.93
N GLN A 52 -7.72 20.28 -5.88
CA GLN A 52 -6.62 19.81 -6.71
C GLN A 52 -7.10 19.44 -8.12
N GLY A 53 -6.17 19.07 -8.98
CA GLY A 53 -6.43 18.76 -10.40
C GLY A 53 -6.32 19.96 -11.32
N ARG A 54 -6.60 19.73 -12.61
CA ARG A 54 -6.49 20.72 -13.70
C ARG A 54 -7.78 20.81 -14.47
N ILE A 55 -8.14 22.00 -14.92
CA ILE A 55 -9.25 22.18 -15.83
C ILE A 55 -8.82 21.72 -17.23
N PHE A 56 -9.43 20.68 -17.78
CA PHE A 56 -9.04 20.14 -19.10
C PHE A 56 -10.02 20.46 -20.22
N LEU A 57 -11.18 21.05 -19.93
CA LEU A 57 -12.20 21.44 -20.90
C LEU A 57 -12.69 22.88 -20.65
N GLY A 58 -13.21 23.51 -21.68
CA GLY A 58 -13.84 24.83 -21.60
C GLY A 58 -12.85 25.99 -21.69
N THR A 59 -13.36 27.21 -21.42
CA THR A 59 -12.59 28.46 -21.52
C THR A 59 -11.50 28.60 -20.47
N GLY A 60 -11.69 27.95 -19.30
CA GLY A 60 -10.71 27.91 -18.23
C GLY A 60 -9.64 26.81 -18.38
N LYS A 61 -9.56 26.18 -19.56
CA LYS A 61 -8.65 25.06 -19.80
C LYS A 61 -7.19 25.41 -19.48
N GLU A 62 -6.57 24.62 -18.63
CA GLU A 62 -5.16 24.71 -18.25
C GLU A 62 -4.26 23.90 -19.21
N PRO A 63 -2.94 24.13 -19.23
CA PRO A 63 -1.99 23.31 -20.00
C PRO A 63 -2.11 21.82 -19.67
N ALA A 64 -1.81 20.96 -20.64
CA ALA A 64 -1.75 19.52 -20.40
C ALA A 64 -0.64 19.20 -19.40
N PRO A 65 -0.85 18.26 -18.46
CA PRO A 65 0.23 17.79 -17.62
C PRO A 65 1.22 16.96 -18.44
N GLU A 66 2.51 17.00 -18.05
CA GLU A 66 3.55 16.17 -18.66
C GLU A 66 3.46 14.72 -18.12
N SER A 67 2.92 14.57 -16.91
CA SER A 67 2.73 13.29 -16.25
C SER A 67 1.47 13.26 -15.40
N VAL A 68 0.98 12.04 -15.09
CA VAL A 68 -0.05 11.79 -14.10
C VAL A 68 0.39 10.73 -13.13
N HIS A 69 -0.01 10.90 -11.87
CA HIS A 69 0.42 10.07 -10.75
C HIS A 69 -0.72 9.19 -10.27
N PHE A 70 -0.35 8.02 -9.73
CA PHE A 70 -1.29 7.04 -9.19
C PHE A 70 -0.81 6.55 -7.84
N PHE A 71 -1.75 6.14 -7.04
CA PHE A 71 -1.48 5.55 -5.73
C PHE A 71 -2.33 4.31 -5.51
N ARG A 72 -1.79 3.41 -4.73
CA ARG A 72 -2.50 2.28 -4.16
C ARG A 72 -2.12 2.18 -2.69
N ASP A 73 -3.12 2.13 -1.85
CA ASP A 73 -3.00 1.88 -0.42
C ASP A 73 -3.91 0.69 -0.07
N ARG A 74 -4.82 0.85 0.86
CA ARG A 74 -5.73 -0.22 1.26
C ARG A 74 -6.72 -0.60 0.16
N MET A 75 -6.86 -1.89 -0.06
CA MET A 75 -7.99 -2.48 -0.79
C MET A 75 -8.58 -3.61 0.06
N ALA A 76 -9.78 -3.43 0.60
CA ALA A 76 -10.44 -4.34 1.52
C ALA A 76 -9.55 -4.68 2.74
N ASP A 77 -9.34 -5.96 3.05
CA ASP A 77 -8.56 -6.47 4.18
C ASP A 77 -7.03 -6.36 3.99
N GLN A 78 -6.57 -5.93 2.83
CA GLN A 78 -5.14 -5.82 2.51
C GLN A 78 -4.70 -4.37 2.31
N TYR A 79 -3.68 -3.98 3.05
CA TYR A 79 -2.92 -2.76 2.81
C TYR A 79 -1.74 -3.07 1.90
N ASP A 80 -1.56 -2.26 0.87
CA ASP A 80 -0.41 -2.31 -0.04
C ASP A 80 0.02 -0.87 -0.31
N PHE A 81 1.30 -0.61 -0.33
CA PHE A 81 1.82 0.72 -0.56
C PHE A 81 2.60 0.74 -1.88
N SER A 82 1.97 1.29 -2.91
CA SER A 82 2.59 1.50 -4.22
C SER A 82 2.24 2.88 -4.76
N ARG A 83 3.20 3.47 -5.47
CA ARG A 83 3.03 4.75 -6.17
C ARG A 83 3.49 4.58 -7.60
N ALA A 84 2.85 5.28 -8.52
CA ALA A 84 3.21 5.21 -9.92
C ALA A 84 3.06 6.54 -10.63
N VAL A 85 3.74 6.67 -11.76
CA VAL A 85 3.67 7.82 -12.65
C VAL A 85 3.74 7.36 -14.11
N THR A 86 3.05 8.09 -14.99
CA THR A 86 3.16 7.89 -16.44
C THR A 86 3.29 9.24 -17.16
N ASP A 87 4.09 9.26 -18.22
CA ASP A 87 4.17 10.36 -19.19
C ASP A 87 3.24 10.15 -20.40
N GLY A 88 2.35 9.15 -20.32
CA GLY A 88 1.45 8.75 -21.40
C GLY A 88 1.96 7.59 -22.25
N ARG A 89 3.26 7.32 -22.24
CA ARG A 89 3.87 6.16 -22.90
C ARG A 89 4.54 5.22 -21.90
N TYR A 90 5.40 5.76 -21.04
CA TYR A 90 6.12 4.96 -20.07
C TYR A 90 5.40 5.00 -18.73
N TYR A 91 5.39 3.85 -18.06
CA TYR A 91 4.75 3.68 -16.78
C TYR A 91 5.78 3.18 -15.76
N TYR A 92 6.06 3.99 -14.74
CA TYR A 92 6.97 3.66 -13.64
C TYR A 92 6.17 3.38 -12.37
N ILE A 93 6.50 2.30 -11.67
CA ILE A 93 5.88 1.93 -10.40
C ILE A 93 6.97 1.70 -9.36
N GLN A 94 6.85 2.36 -8.20
CA GLN A 94 7.57 2.06 -6.98
C GLN A 94 6.68 1.24 -6.05
N ASN A 95 7.05 0.01 -5.77
CA ASN A 95 6.40 -0.86 -4.80
C ASN A 95 7.16 -0.80 -3.48
N PHE A 96 6.58 -0.15 -2.47
CA PHE A 96 7.18 -0.08 -1.13
C PHE A 96 6.94 -1.35 -0.31
N MET A 97 5.98 -2.18 -0.73
CA MET A 97 5.65 -3.48 -0.11
C MET A 97 5.81 -4.62 -1.12
N PRO A 98 7.05 -4.92 -1.59
CA PRO A 98 7.29 -5.91 -2.62
C PRO A 98 6.90 -7.34 -2.21
N HIS A 99 6.93 -7.68 -0.92
CA HIS A 99 6.54 -8.99 -0.41
C HIS A 99 5.06 -9.32 -0.65
N ARG A 100 4.21 -8.31 -0.89
CA ARG A 100 2.77 -8.51 -1.10
C ARG A 100 2.46 -8.79 -2.56
N PRO A 101 1.87 -9.94 -2.89
CA PRO A 101 1.37 -10.22 -4.23
C PRO A 101 0.22 -9.28 -4.62
N ARG A 102 -0.01 -9.10 -5.92
CA ARG A 102 -1.10 -8.24 -6.40
C ARG A 102 -2.48 -8.76 -6.05
N GLY A 103 -2.68 -10.08 -6.08
CA GLY A 103 -3.98 -10.71 -5.95
C GLY A 103 -4.13 -11.74 -4.84
N ARG A 104 -3.05 -12.23 -4.28
CA ARG A 104 -3.11 -13.31 -3.32
C ARG A 104 -3.58 -12.78 -1.98
N ASP A 105 -4.24 -12.64 -1.25
CA ASP A 105 -4.55 -12.18 0.11
C ASP A 105 -5.72 -11.20 0.18
N THR A 106 -6.27 -10.77 -0.96
CA THR A 106 -7.46 -9.95 -0.99
C THR A 106 -8.70 -10.86 -0.96
N ARG A 107 -9.16 -11.21 0.24
CA ARG A 107 -10.29 -12.14 0.44
C ARG A 107 -11.55 -11.73 -0.30
N TYR A 108 -11.86 -10.43 -0.33
CA TYR A 108 -13.04 -9.93 -1.03
C TYR A 108 -13.06 -10.37 -2.50
N GLY A 109 -11.97 -10.17 -3.25
CA GLY A 109 -11.90 -10.59 -4.65
C GLY A 109 -12.16 -12.08 -4.83
N PHE A 110 -11.54 -12.92 -4.00
CA PHE A 110 -11.66 -14.37 -4.08
C PHE A 110 -12.98 -14.93 -3.51
N THR A 111 -13.68 -14.20 -2.66
CA THR A 111 -15.00 -14.62 -2.17
C THR A 111 -16.13 -14.21 -3.11
N VAL A 112 -16.03 -13.06 -3.78
CA VAL A 112 -17.11 -12.49 -4.59
C VAL A 112 -16.94 -12.78 -6.09
N GLN A 113 -15.71 -12.84 -6.59
CA GLN A 113 -15.44 -12.98 -8.02
C GLN A 113 -15.03 -14.41 -8.39
N ALA A 114 -15.90 -15.10 -9.11
CA ALA A 114 -15.69 -16.51 -9.51
C ALA A 114 -14.45 -16.72 -10.40
N ASN A 115 -14.13 -15.74 -11.26
CA ASN A 115 -12.94 -15.79 -12.12
C ASN A 115 -11.63 -15.74 -11.31
N TRP A 116 -11.58 -14.99 -10.21
CA TRP A 116 -10.40 -14.94 -9.35
C TRP A 116 -10.19 -16.28 -8.63
N ARG A 117 -11.27 -16.89 -8.11
CA ARG A 117 -11.20 -18.24 -7.50
C ARG A 117 -10.72 -19.30 -8.51
N ALA A 118 -11.26 -19.28 -9.72
CA ALA A 118 -10.83 -20.20 -10.76
C ALA A 118 -9.34 -20.02 -11.10
N TRP A 119 -8.88 -18.77 -11.17
CA TRP A 119 -7.48 -18.45 -11.42
C TRP A 119 -6.57 -18.90 -10.27
N GLU A 120 -6.94 -18.65 -9.00
CA GLU A 120 -6.21 -19.12 -7.83
C GLU A 120 -6.09 -20.64 -7.82
N SER A 121 -7.21 -21.36 -8.02
CA SER A 121 -7.21 -22.84 -8.11
C SER A 121 -6.31 -23.35 -9.25
N HIS A 122 -6.27 -22.63 -10.37
CA HIS A 122 -5.41 -22.97 -11.49
C HIS A 122 -3.92 -22.76 -11.16
N TYR A 123 -3.61 -21.67 -10.44
CA TYR A 123 -2.27 -21.40 -9.94
C TYR A 123 -1.80 -22.43 -8.91
N GLU A 124 -2.64 -22.77 -7.94
CA GLU A 124 -2.34 -23.77 -6.90
C GLU A 124 -2.14 -25.17 -7.50
N ALA A 125 -2.83 -25.49 -8.58
CA ALA A 125 -2.65 -26.72 -9.34
C ALA A 125 -1.39 -26.71 -10.23
N GLY A 126 -0.56 -25.65 -10.21
CA GLY A 126 0.64 -25.54 -11.04
C GLY A 126 0.39 -25.40 -12.54
N LYS A 127 -0.83 -25.00 -12.95
CA LYS A 127 -1.25 -24.94 -14.36
C LYS A 127 -1.10 -23.55 -14.99
N CYS A 128 -0.77 -22.52 -14.21
CA CYS A 128 -0.53 -21.17 -14.73
C CYS A 128 0.81 -21.08 -15.45
N ASP A 129 0.81 -20.40 -16.59
CA ASP A 129 2.05 -19.97 -17.23
C ASP A 129 2.81 -18.93 -16.38
N PRO A 130 4.07 -18.56 -16.74
CA PRO A 130 4.84 -17.59 -15.99
C PRO A 130 4.17 -16.22 -15.85
N ILE A 131 3.43 -15.74 -16.87
CA ILE A 131 2.75 -14.45 -16.87
C ILE A 131 1.55 -14.48 -15.91
N GLN A 132 0.71 -15.50 -16.04
CA GLN A 132 -0.44 -15.70 -15.15
C GLN A 132 -0.02 -15.85 -13.69
N SER A 133 1.12 -16.49 -13.45
CA SER A 133 1.67 -16.71 -12.12
C SER A 133 2.16 -15.43 -11.42
N GLN A 134 2.52 -14.37 -12.16
CA GLN A 134 3.02 -13.11 -11.58
C GLN A 134 2.03 -12.46 -10.62
N PHE A 135 0.73 -12.63 -10.87
CA PHE A 135 -0.33 -12.08 -10.02
C PHE A 135 -0.28 -12.59 -8.58
N PHE A 136 0.21 -13.82 -8.38
CA PHE A 136 0.27 -14.52 -7.09
C PHE A 136 1.65 -14.49 -6.43
N LYS A 137 2.64 -13.87 -7.07
CA LYS A 137 4.02 -13.80 -6.57
C LYS A 137 4.32 -12.41 -5.98
N PRO A 138 5.35 -12.31 -5.10
CA PRO A 138 5.90 -11.03 -4.68
C PRO A 138 6.20 -10.14 -5.90
N LYS A 139 6.03 -8.84 -5.72
CA LYS A 139 6.28 -7.85 -6.78
C LYS A 139 7.75 -7.45 -6.83
N PRO A 140 8.29 -7.07 -8.00
CA PRO A 140 9.53 -6.29 -8.04
C PRO A 140 9.35 -4.96 -7.28
N THR A 141 10.42 -4.48 -6.65
CA THR A 141 10.42 -3.16 -5.98
C THR A 141 10.18 -2.04 -6.99
N VAL A 142 10.76 -2.17 -8.18
CA VAL A 142 10.58 -1.24 -9.30
C VAL A 142 10.02 -1.97 -10.51
N GLU A 143 9.00 -1.37 -11.14
CA GLU A 143 8.46 -1.85 -12.40
C GLU A 143 8.44 -0.69 -13.41
N PHE A 144 8.78 -1.01 -14.66
CA PHE A 144 8.80 -0.04 -15.74
C PHE A 144 8.30 -0.67 -17.03
N PHE A 145 7.34 -0.02 -17.69
CA PHE A 145 6.67 -0.56 -18.87
C PHE A 145 6.60 0.49 -20.00
N ASP A 146 6.76 0.07 -21.24
CA ASP A 146 6.38 0.84 -22.42
C ASP A 146 4.96 0.44 -22.83
N THR A 147 3.97 1.23 -22.46
CA THR A 147 2.55 0.92 -22.67
C THR A 147 2.13 0.88 -24.14
N LYS A 148 2.95 1.44 -25.02
CA LYS A 148 2.69 1.41 -26.47
C LYS A 148 2.99 0.02 -27.06
N SER A 149 4.06 -0.63 -26.60
CA SER A 149 4.45 -1.98 -27.04
C SER A 149 3.88 -3.07 -26.13
N ASP A 150 3.58 -2.75 -24.87
CA ASP A 150 3.06 -3.65 -23.85
C ASP A 150 1.89 -3.02 -23.07
N PRO A 151 0.71 -2.90 -23.67
CA PRO A 151 -0.46 -2.27 -23.03
C PRO A 151 -0.98 -3.04 -21.82
N TRP A 152 -0.54 -4.27 -21.62
CA TRP A 152 -0.94 -5.13 -20.50
C TRP A 152 0.04 -5.15 -19.33
N HIS A 153 1.17 -4.43 -19.45
CA HIS A 153 2.22 -4.35 -18.41
C HIS A 153 2.73 -5.74 -17.98
N VAL A 154 3.06 -6.56 -18.96
CA VAL A 154 3.53 -7.93 -18.76
C VAL A 154 5.05 -8.00 -18.65
N LYS A 155 5.75 -7.19 -19.46
CA LYS A 155 7.20 -7.20 -19.57
C LYS A 155 7.81 -6.05 -18.79
N ASN A 156 8.30 -6.33 -17.58
CA ASN A 156 9.03 -5.32 -16.78
C ASN A 156 10.40 -5.02 -17.41
N LEU A 157 10.63 -3.76 -17.78
CA LEU A 157 11.84 -3.26 -18.42
C LEU A 157 12.81 -2.59 -17.43
N ALA A 158 12.51 -2.58 -16.12
CA ALA A 158 13.29 -1.84 -15.11
C ALA A 158 14.78 -2.23 -15.05
N GLY A 159 15.12 -3.47 -15.44
CA GLY A 159 16.51 -3.96 -15.46
C GLY A 159 17.30 -3.62 -16.75
N GLN A 160 16.68 -3.00 -17.76
CA GLN A 160 17.30 -2.76 -19.04
C GLN A 160 18.07 -1.43 -19.05
N ALA A 161 19.33 -1.49 -19.50
CA ALA A 161 20.25 -0.35 -19.45
C ALA A 161 19.78 0.85 -20.31
N GLU A 162 19.14 0.59 -21.43
CA GLU A 162 18.62 1.60 -22.34
C GLU A 162 17.49 2.47 -21.75
N HIS A 163 16.86 2.01 -20.66
CA HIS A 163 15.76 2.73 -20.02
C HIS A 163 16.19 3.51 -18.77
N ARG A 164 17.46 3.43 -18.34
CA ARG A 164 17.93 4.04 -17.08
C ARG A 164 17.60 5.52 -16.94
N GLU A 165 17.86 6.30 -17.98
CA GLU A 165 17.59 7.75 -17.95
C GLU A 165 16.10 8.05 -17.80
N ARG A 166 15.26 7.35 -18.56
CA ARG A 166 13.81 7.53 -18.48
C ARG A 166 13.26 7.08 -17.12
N ILE A 167 13.74 5.98 -16.59
CA ILE A 167 13.40 5.51 -15.25
C ILE A 167 13.78 6.57 -14.21
N ALA A 168 15.01 7.09 -14.24
CA ALA A 168 15.46 8.11 -13.30
C ALA A 168 14.63 9.42 -13.38
N MET A 169 14.20 9.83 -14.59
CA MET A 169 13.32 10.98 -14.77
C MET A 169 11.96 10.77 -14.11
N LEU A 170 11.30 9.63 -14.38
CA LEU A 170 9.98 9.33 -13.82
C LEU A 170 10.03 9.05 -12.32
N GLU A 171 11.09 8.41 -11.83
CA GLU A 171 11.34 8.23 -10.41
C GLU A 171 11.43 9.58 -9.69
N LYS A 172 12.24 10.50 -10.22
CA LYS A 172 12.37 11.86 -9.66
C LYS A 172 11.06 12.64 -9.67
N ASP A 173 10.27 12.52 -10.75
CA ASP A 173 8.95 13.14 -10.83
C ASP A 173 8.00 12.58 -9.78
N LEU A 174 7.97 11.24 -9.63
CA LEU A 174 7.17 10.57 -8.61
C LEU A 174 7.54 11.01 -7.20
N GLU A 175 8.84 11.03 -6.87
CA GLU A 175 9.33 11.48 -5.57
C GLU A 175 8.97 12.95 -5.29
N ALA A 176 9.15 13.83 -6.29
CA ALA A 176 8.77 15.23 -6.18
C ALA A 176 7.28 15.41 -5.92
N TRP A 177 6.44 14.60 -6.58
CA TRP A 177 4.99 14.61 -6.35
C TRP A 177 4.65 14.12 -4.94
N MET A 178 5.25 13.02 -4.46
CA MET A 178 5.03 12.50 -3.10
C MET A 178 5.43 13.52 -2.04
N VAL A 179 6.56 14.20 -2.22
CA VAL A 179 7.02 15.27 -1.31
C VAL A 179 6.08 16.47 -1.36
N LYS A 180 5.71 16.94 -2.56
CA LYS A 180 4.81 18.08 -2.76
C LYS A 180 3.44 17.85 -2.13
N THR A 181 2.89 16.64 -2.26
CA THR A 181 1.58 16.28 -1.70
C THR A 181 1.68 15.89 -0.23
N ARG A 182 2.89 15.82 0.33
CA ARG A 182 3.15 15.35 1.69
C ARG A 182 2.48 14.00 1.96
N ASP A 183 2.79 13.04 1.08
CA ASP A 183 2.12 11.74 0.98
C ASP A 183 2.12 10.95 2.29
N THR A 184 0.96 10.82 2.91
CA THR A 184 0.78 10.10 4.18
C THR A 184 0.72 8.57 4.01
N GLY A 185 0.73 8.05 2.79
CA GLY A 185 0.85 6.62 2.53
C GLY A 185 2.15 5.99 3.06
N ILE A 186 3.17 6.82 3.34
CA ILE A 186 4.40 6.39 4.00
C ILE A 186 4.12 5.93 5.45
N ILE A 187 3.09 6.46 6.10
CA ILE A 187 2.75 6.15 7.48
C ILE A 187 1.97 4.83 7.51
N PRO A 188 2.39 3.80 8.26
CA PRO A 188 1.59 2.60 8.44
C PRO A 188 0.20 2.91 9.01
N GLU A 189 -0.87 2.40 8.40
CA GLU A 189 -2.25 2.69 8.84
C GLU A 189 -2.51 2.40 10.32
N ALA A 190 -1.84 1.38 10.87
CA ALA A 190 -1.95 1.04 12.27
C ALA A 190 -1.45 2.14 13.23
N MET A 191 -0.73 3.15 12.71
CA MET A 191 -0.27 4.32 13.48
C MET A 191 -1.22 5.51 13.37
N PHE A 192 -2.20 5.52 12.46
CA PHE A 192 -3.02 6.70 12.19
C PHE A 192 -3.70 7.24 13.44
N SER A 193 -4.32 6.37 14.23
CA SER A 193 -4.99 6.75 15.47
C SER A 193 -4.05 7.10 16.63
N ASP A 194 -2.78 6.74 16.53
CA ASP A 194 -1.77 7.15 17.50
C ASP A 194 -1.24 8.55 17.19
N ILE A 195 -1.22 8.93 15.93
CA ILE A 195 -0.70 10.24 15.44
C ILE A 195 -1.79 11.31 15.46
N ALA A 196 -2.99 11.01 14.97
CA ALA A 196 -4.05 11.99 14.78
C ALA A 196 -5.40 11.47 15.27
N GLY A 197 -6.23 12.38 15.79
CA GLY A 197 -7.57 12.07 16.30
C GLY A 197 -8.11 13.16 17.22
N PRO A 198 -9.38 13.02 17.70
CA PRO A 198 -10.02 14.06 18.53
C PRO A 198 -9.23 14.44 19.77
N ASP A 199 -8.55 13.47 20.41
CA ASP A 199 -7.79 13.65 21.64
C ASP A 199 -6.27 13.74 21.41
N LYS A 200 -5.87 13.91 20.14
CA LYS A 200 -4.45 14.05 19.74
C LYS A 200 -4.09 15.51 19.46
N PRO A 201 -2.79 15.85 19.45
CA PRO A 201 -2.33 17.18 19.03
C PRO A 201 -2.84 17.56 17.65
N PHE A 202 -2.84 16.62 16.71
CA PHE A 202 -3.38 16.79 15.36
C PHE A 202 -4.77 16.16 15.27
N LYS A 203 -5.75 16.92 14.78
CA LYS A 203 -7.13 16.44 14.63
C LYS A 203 -7.31 15.53 13.41
N SER A 204 -6.42 15.60 12.44
CA SER A 204 -6.41 14.80 11.23
C SER A 204 -4.99 14.48 10.76
N LEU A 205 -4.83 13.42 9.95
CA LEU A 205 -3.55 13.14 9.28
C LEU A 205 -3.15 14.25 8.30
N TYR A 206 -4.12 14.94 7.70
CA TYR A 206 -3.85 16.09 6.86
C TYR A 206 -3.14 17.19 7.65
N GLU A 207 -3.66 17.53 8.84
CA GLU A 207 -3.06 18.53 9.72
C GLU A 207 -1.65 18.14 10.16
N TYR A 208 -1.46 16.87 10.57
CA TYR A 208 -0.13 16.34 10.87
C TYR A 208 0.80 16.42 9.65
N ALA A 209 0.32 16.03 8.48
CA ALA A 209 1.13 16.06 7.26
C ALA A 209 1.57 17.50 6.89
N GLN A 210 0.82 18.54 7.23
CA GLN A 210 1.20 19.93 6.97
C GLN A 210 2.16 20.49 8.02
N SER A 211 2.41 19.80 9.13
CA SER A 211 3.30 20.23 10.20
C SER A 211 4.78 19.90 9.93
N ASP A 212 5.67 20.53 10.70
CA ASP A 212 7.10 20.21 10.70
C ASP A 212 7.42 18.85 11.34
N GLU A 213 6.46 18.27 12.08
CA GLU A 213 6.62 16.94 12.69
C GLU A 213 6.57 15.78 11.68
N TYR A 214 6.20 16.08 10.41
CA TYR A 214 6.19 15.10 9.34
C TYR A 214 7.35 15.32 8.35
N PRO A 215 8.54 14.76 8.58
CA PRO A 215 9.71 14.90 7.72
C PRO A 215 9.62 14.01 6.48
N VAL A 216 8.67 14.33 5.58
CA VAL A 216 8.30 13.50 4.43
C VAL A 216 9.49 13.10 3.55
N VAL A 217 10.47 14.00 3.33
CA VAL A 217 11.66 13.73 2.49
C VAL A 217 12.52 12.62 3.10
N GLU A 218 12.78 12.73 4.41
CA GLU A 218 13.57 11.73 5.15
C GLU A 218 12.85 10.38 5.20
N LEU A 219 11.56 10.37 5.55
CA LEU A 219 10.77 9.16 5.66
C LEU A 219 10.58 8.45 4.32
N LEU A 220 10.42 9.20 3.22
CA LEU A 220 10.35 8.64 1.88
C LEU A 220 11.65 7.92 1.51
N LYS A 221 12.80 8.54 1.79
CA LYS A 221 14.11 7.93 1.56
C LYS A 221 14.27 6.64 2.36
N ILE A 222 13.92 6.66 3.65
CA ILE A 222 14.01 5.48 4.52
C ILE A 222 13.08 4.36 4.01
N ALA A 223 11.83 4.68 3.66
CA ALA A 223 10.87 3.71 3.15
C ALA A 223 11.34 3.07 1.83
N LYS A 224 11.90 3.87 0.92
CA LYS A 224 12.47 3.39 -0.34
C LYS A 224 13.67 2.47 -0.11
N ASP A 225 14.63 2.89 0.71
CA ASP A 225 15.79 2.08 1.05
C ASP A 225 15.38 0.75 1.71
N ALA A 226 14.42 0.79 2.63
CA ALA A 226 13.88 -0.41 3.28
C ALA A 226 13.24 -1.38 2.29
N SER A 227 12.50 -0.86 1.28
CA SER A 227 11.86 -1.70 0.26
C SER A 227 12.85 -2.44 -0.64
N LEU A 228 14.06 -1.91 -0.81
CA LEU A 228 15.14 -2.55 -1.56
C LEU A 228 15.81 -3.69 -0.79
N ALA A 229 15.78 -3.64 0.54
CA ALA A 229 16.35 -4.63 1.44
C ALA A 229 17.79 -5.04 1.05
N ASP A 230 18.68 -4.05 0.79
CA ASP A 230 20.07 -4.31 0.46
C ASP A 230 20.82 -4.87 1.68
N PRO A 231 21.36 -6.10 1.63
CA PRO A 231 22.07 -6.67 2.78
C PRO A 231 23.31 -5.88 3.19
N LYS A 232 23.88 -5.06 2.31
CA LYS A 232 25.00 -4.17 2.63
C LYS A 232 24.63 -3.01 3.55
N LYS A 233 23.32 -2.72 3.68
CA LYS A 233 22.77 -1.65 4.51
C LYS A 233 22.23 -2.13 5.85
N LEU A 234 22.56 -3.34 6.30
CA LEU A 234 22.06 -3.89 7.55
C LEU A 234 22.26 -2.93 8.74
N SER A 235 23.45 -2.33 8.86
CA SER A 235 23.74 -1.35 9.92
C SER A 235 22.86 -0.11 9.86
N ASP A 236 22.52 0.36 8.65
CA ASP A 236 21.63 1.50 8.47
C ASP A 236 20.20 1.17 8.92
N TYR A 237 19.72 -0.04 8.61
CA TYR A 237 18.41 -0.50 9.06
C TYR A 237 18.33 -0.66 10.57
N LEU A 238 19.39 -1.17 11.21
CA LEU A 238 19.49 -1.26 12.67
C LEU A 238 19.50 0.14 13.31
N ASN A 239 20.17 1.12 12.69
CA ASN A 239 20.14 2.51 13.14
C ASN A 239 18.74 3.13 12.98
N CYS A 240 18.04 2.85 11.88
CA CYS A 240 16.65 3.29 11.69
C CYS A 240 15.72 2.76 12.79
N MET A 241 15.93 1.55 13.31
CA MET A 241 15.14 1.02 14.43
C MET A 241 15.28 1.80 15.74
N ARG A 242 16.32 2.63 15.88
CA ARG A 242 16.55 3.52 17.02
C ARG A 242 16.18 4.97 16.74
N HIS A 243 15.61 5.26 15.59
CA HIS A 243 15.26 6.62 15.19
C HIS A 243 14.19 7.23 16.10
N SER A 244 14.23 8.54 16.33
CA SER A 244 13.21 9.24 17.14
C SER A 244 11.80 9.11 16.52
N HIS A 245 11.71 9.19 15.19
CA HIS A 245 10.44 9.14 14.48
C HIS A 245 9.92 7.69 14.35
N PRO A 246 8.67 7.38 14.78
CA PRO A 246 8.16 6.01 14.81
C PRO A 246 8.04 5.35 13.43
N VAL A 247 7.75 6.12 12.39
CA VAL A 247 7.66 5.58 11.00
C VAL A 247 9.04 5.13 10.51
N ALA A 248 10.12 5.86 10.85
CA ALA A 248 11.47 5.42 10.51
C ALA A 248 11.81 4.08 11.18
N ARG A 249 11.48 3.93 12.48
CA ARG A 249 11.67 2.67 13.20
C ARG A 249 10.92 1.51 12.57
N HIS A 250 9.68 1.76 12.11
CA HIS A 250 8.88 0.76 11.37
C HIS A 250 9.62 0.24 10.14
N TYR A 251 10.14 1.15 9.32
CA TYR A 251 10.85 0.76 8.10
C TYR A 251 12.20 0.08 8.37
N GLY A 252 12.86 0.38 9.49
CA GLY A 252 14.02 -0.39 9.95
C GLY A 252 13.68 -1.86 10.17
N ALA A 253 12.63 -2.14 10.95
CA ALA A 253 12.15 -3.50 11.19
C ALA A 253 11.60 -4.16 9.90
N TYR A 254 10.94 -3.38 9.04
CA TYR A 254 10.44 -3.85 7.75
C TYR A 254 11.57 -4.28 6.79
N ALA A 255 12.68 -3.56 6.77
CA ALA A 255 13.86 -3.98 6.01
C ALA A 255 14.40 -5.34 6.49
N LEU A 256 14.48 -5.55 7.81
CA LEU A 256 14.90 -6.84 8.39
C LEU A 256 13.92 -7.97 8.04
N PHE A 257 12.62 -7.68 7.99
CA PHE A 257 11.61 -8.62 7.52
C PHE A 257 11.85 -9.08 6.08
N LEU A 258 12.19 -8.16 5.18
CA LEU A 258 12.49 -8.48 3.78
C LEU A 258 13.83 -9.20 3.63
N LEU A 259 14.85 -8.79 4.38
CA LEU A 259 16.19 -9.40 4.38
C LEU A 259 16.20 -10.81 4.96
N ARG A 260 15.31 -11.11 5.91
CA ARG A 260 15.33 -12.37 6.67
C ARG A 260 16.70 -12.64 7.29
N SER A 261 17.31 -11.61 7.88
CA SER A 261 18.67 -11.67 8.41
C SER A 261 18.77 -12.67 9.56
N SER A 262 19.73 -13.57 9.49
CA SER A 262 20.03 -14.50 10.58
C SER A 262 20.99 -13.94 11.64
N GLU A 263 21.50 -12.71 11.44
CA GLU A 263 22.43 -12.06 12.35
C GLU A 263 21.83 -11.87 13.73
N ASP A 264 22.60 -12.13 14.77
CA ASP A 264 22.14 -12.00 16.16
C ASP A 264 21.81 -10.56 16.50
N SER A 265 22.56 -9.59 15.99
CA SER A 265 22.30 -8.16 16.14
C SER A 265 20.91 -7.75 15.62
N ALA A 266 20.45 -8.36 14.51
CA ALA A 266 19.11 -8.13 13.97
C ALA A 266 18.04 -8.71 14.91
N LYS A 267 18.22 -9.93 15.42
CA LYS A 267 17.30 -10.57 16.34
C LYS A 267 17.19 -9.82 17.66
N GLU A 268 18.32 -9.36 18.19
CA GLU A 268 18.38 -8.57 19.43
C GLU A 268 17.62 -7.24 19.28
N ALA A 269 17.88 -6.49 18.18
CA ALA A 269 17.17 -5.25 17.91
C ALA A 269 15.66 -5.45 17.73
N LEU A 270 15.24 -6.55 17.07
CA LEU A 270 13.83 -6.88 16.91
C LEU A 270 13.17 -7.23 18.27
N ARG A 271 13.84 -7.97 19.14
CA ARG A 271 13.32 -8.26 20.50
C ARG A 271 13.22 -7.00 21.33
N GLU A 272 14.25 -6.12 21.29
CA GLU A 272 14.22 -4.82 21.97
C GLU A 272 13.02 -3.98 21.52
N MET A 273 12.74 -3.92 20.20
CA MET A 273 11.59 -3.21 19.67
C MET A 273 10.25 -3.84 20.09
N ILE A 274 10.14 -5.18 20.11
CA ILE A 274 8.95 -5.88 20.60
C ILE A 274 8.63 -5.52 22.05
N ASP A 275 9.65 -5.43 22.88
CA ASP A 275 9.48 -5.21 24.31
C ASP A 275 9.24 -3.73 24.66
N ASN A 276 9.85 -2.79 23.93
CA ASN A 276 9.99 -1.41 24.38
C ASN A 276 9.38 -0.34 23.44
N ASP A 277 9.06 -0.65 22.16
CA ASP A 277 8.52 0.38 21.27
C ASP A 277 7.09 0.79 21.70
N ALA A 278 6.87 2.11 21.77
CA ALA A 278 5.57 2.64 22.15
C ALA A 278 4.46 2.30 21.14
N MET A 279 4.82 2.18 19.84
CA MET A 279 3.85 1.94 18.77
C MET A 279 3.55 0.45 18.60
N ALA A 280 2.29 0.05 18.73
CA ALA A 280 1.85 -1.32 18.44
C ALA A 280 2.23 -1.77 17.03
N ALA A 281 2.15 -0.88 16.03
CA ALA A 281 2.55 -1.16 14.67
C ALA A 281 4.02 -1.60 14.54
N ASN A 282 4.91 -0.99 15.33
CA ASN A 282 6.33 -1.32 15.35
C ASN A 282 6.59 -2.66 16.03
N ARG A 283 5.95 -2.91 17.19
CA ARG A 283 6.07 -4.19 17.87
C ARG A 283 5.56 -5.35 17.02
N VAL A 284 4.45 -5.14 16.28
CA VAL A 284 3.92 -6.13 15.32
C VAL A 284 4.89 -6.36 14.17
N MET A 285 5.44 -5.31 13.57
CA MET A 285 6.40 -5.43 12.47
C MET A 285 7.68 -6.14 12.92
N ALA A 286 8.19 -5.80 14.09
CA ALA A 286 9.37 -6.45 14.66
C ALA A 286 9.12 -7.95 14.93
N ALA A 287 7.95 -8.30 15.48
CA ALA A 287 7.58 -9.70 15.68
C ALA A 287 7.45 -10.46 14.36
N GLN A 288 6.83 -9.85 13.35
CA GLN A 288 6.74 -10.42 12.00
C GLN A 288 8.14 -10.66 11.39
N ALA A 289 9.06 -9.71 11.55
CA ALA A 289 10.43 -9.83 11.08
C ALA A 289 11.19 -10.93 11.86
N LEU A 290 11.04 -10.97 13.18
CA LEU A 290 11.72 -11.94 14.06
C LEU A 290 11.40 -13.38 13.69
N ALA A 291 10.16 -13.68 13.31
CA ALA A 291 9.78 -15.00 12.84
C ALA A 291 10.63 -15.47 11.65
N LEU A 292 10.83 -14.58 10.66
CA LEU A 292 11.59 -14.89 9.46
C LEU A 292 13.11 -14.79 9.67
N CYS A 293 13.55 -14.12 10.74
CA CYS A 293 14.94 -14.05 11.17
C CYS A 293 15.35 -15.24 12.04
N GLY A 294 14.45 -16.21 12.29
CA GLY A 294 14.77 -17.49 12.91
C GLY A 294 14.30 -17.70 14.35
N ASP A 295 13.39 -16.82 14.86
CA ASP A 295 12.76 -17.02 16.17
C ASP A 295 11.21 -16.96 16.08
N PRO A 296 10.59 -17.95 15.41
CA PRO A 296 9.15 -17.96 15.21
C PRO A 296 8.36 -18.18 16.53
N ASP A 297 8.96 -18.74 17.57
CA ASP A 297 8.29 -18.95 18.85
C ASP A 297 8.12 -17.65 19.64
N ALA A 298 9.16 -16.83 19.71
CA ALA A 298 9.08 -15.50 20.31
C ALA A 298 8.14 -14.60 19.52
N ALA A 299 8.21 -14.64 18.20
CA ALA A 299 7.33 -13.91 17.30
C ALA A 299 5.85 -14.26 17.50
N TYR A 300 5.53 -15.55 17.59
CA TYR A 300 4.17 -16.02 17.87
C TYR A 300 3.63 -15.45 19.19
N ARG A 301 4.40 -15.58 20.28
CA ARG A 301 4.01 -15.03 21.58
C ARG A 301 3.78 -13.52 21.55
N ALA A 302 4.66 -12.78 20.85
CA ALA A 302 4.55 -11.33 20.73
C ALA A 302 3.30 -10.93 19.93
N LEU A 303 3.06 -11.52 18.76
CA LEU A 303 1.86 -11.25 17.96
C LEU A 303 0.57 -11.60 18.70
N HIS A 304 0.55 -12.74 19.39
CA HIS A 304 -0.60 -13.18 20.19
C HIS A 304 -0.91 -12.18 21.32
N LYS A 305 0.13 -11.66 21.99
CA LYS A 305 0.00 -10.59 23.00
C LYS A 305 -0.58 -9.32 22.37
N GLU A 306 -0.05 -8.88 21.23
CA GLU A 306 -0.52 -7.65 20.56
C GLU A 306 -1.98 -7.77 20.07
N VAL A 307 -2.37 -8.91 19.51
CA VAL A 307 -3.79 -9.17 19.15
C VAL A 307 -4.72 -9.01 20.35
N LYS A 308 -4.31 -9.48 21.52
CA LYS A 308 -5.11 -9.37 22.75
C LYS A 308 -5.11 -7.94 23.33
N ALA A 309 -3.99 -7.25 23.27
CA ALA A 309 -3.80 -5.96 23.92
C ALA A 309 -4.36 -4.77 23.12
N THR A 310 -4.24 -4.79 21.78
CA THR A 310 -4.59 -3.62 20.95
C THR A 310 -6.08 -3.27 21.00
N GLU A 311 -6.37 -1.98 21.07
CA GLU A 311 -7.72 -1.40 20.95
C GLU A 311 -7.97 -0.75 19.59
N SER A 312 -6.95 -0.70 18.72
CA SER A 312 -7.05 -0.17 17.35
C SER A 312 -7.44 -1.26 16.37
N GLY A 313 -8.49 -1.05 15.57
CA GLY A 313 -8.91 -1.97 14.52
C GLY A 313 -7.83 -2.22 13.47
N TYR A 314 -7.06 -1.19 13.11
CA TYR A 314 -5.96 -1.35 12.13
C TYR A 314 -4.72 -2.01 12.73
N ALA A 315 -4.39 -1.78 14.00
CA ALA A 315 -3.32 -2.51 14.66
C ALA A 315 -3.68 -3.99 14.84
N PHE A 316 -4.95 -4.29 15.17
CA PHE A 316 -5.46 -5.65 15.21
C PHE A 316 -5.38 -6.33 13.84
N LEU A 317 -5.81 -5.64 12.77
CA LEU A 317 -5.73 -6.14 11.41
C LEU A 317 -4.29 -6.39 10.96
N LEU A 318 -3.36 -5.48 11.33
CA LEU A 318 -1.94 -5.65 11.06
C LEU A 318 -1.39 -6.90 11.74
N ALA A 319 -1.73 -7.12 13.02
CA ALA A 319 -1.27 -8.29 13.78
C ALA A 319 -1.84 -9.60 13.22
N LEU A 320 -3.12 -9.66 12.84
CA LEU A 320 -3.71 -10.84 12.20
C LEU A 320 -3.03 -11.17 10.86
N ASN A 321 -2.74 -10.16 10.05
CA ASN A 321 -2.01 -10.35 8.79
C ASN A 321 -0.55 -10.76 9.03
N ALA A 322 0.07 -10.28 10.13
CA ALA A 322 1.46 -10.59 10.45
C ALA A 322 1.70 -12.08 10.69
N PHE A 323 0.77 -12.81 11.33
CA PHE A 323 0.87 -14.28 11.46
C PHE A 323 1.05 -14.96 10.10
N ARG A 324 0.29 -14.54 9.11
CA ARG A 324 0.32 -15.10 7.76
C ARG A 324 1.61 -14.74 7.01
N PHE A 325 2.00 -13.46 7.03
CA PHE A 325 3.23 -13.02 6.35
C PHE A 325 4.50 -13.50 7.03
N ALA A 326 4.41 -13.85 8.32
CA ALA A 326 5.49 -14.50 9.07
C ALA A 326 5.50 -16.02 8.89
N HIS A 327 4.54 -16.61 8.17
CA HIS A 327 4.38 -18.06 7.99
C HIS A 327 4.24 -18.85 9.30
N ILE A 328 3.53 -18.28 10.27
CA ILE A 328 3.26 -18.89 11.58
C ILE A 328 1.75 -18.94 11.91
N ASP A 329 0.90 -18.74 10.91
CA ASP A 329 -0.56 -18.80 11.06
C ASP A 329 -1.08 -20.24 11.28
N ASP A 330 -0.30 -21.26 10.93
CA ASP A 330 -0.55 -22.67 11.22
C ASP A 330 -0.45 -23.00 12.72
N ARG A 331 0.22 -22.18 13.51
CA ARG A 331 0.33 -22.30 14.97
C ARG A 331 -0.92 -21.83 15.71
N LEU A 332 -1.77 -21.02 15.09
CA LEU A 332 -3.01 -20.54 15.67
C LEU A 332 -3.99 -21.70 15.85
N THR A 333 -4.52 -21.85 17.05
CA THR A 333 -5.52 -22.87 17.40
C THR A 333 -6.94 -22.37 17.11
N LEU A 334 -7.92 -23.27 17.09
CA LEU A 334 -9.32 -22.89 17.01
C LEU A 334 -9.74 -22.02 18.21
N GLU A 335 -9.16 -22.24 19.36
CA GLU A 335 -9.40 -21.46 20.58
C GLU A 335 -8.85 -20.03 20.45
N ASP A 336 -7.68 -19.87 19.81
CA ASP A 336 -7.15 -18.54 19.50
C ASP A 336 -8.10 -17.77 18.58
N TRP A 337 -8.61 -18.39 17.51
CA TRP A 337 -9.56 -17.76 16.61
C TRP A 337 -10.88 -17.38 17.30
N LYS A 338 -11.40 -18.23 18.22
CA LYS A 338 -12.59 -17.88 19.03
C LYS A 338 -12.30 -16.70 19.97
N THR A 339 -11.14 -16.69 20.60
CA THR A 339 -10.68 -15.59 21.45
C THR A 339 -10.57 -14.29 20.67
N PHE A 340 -10.01 -14.34 19.46
CA PHE A 340 -9.91 -13.17 18.58
C PHE A 340 -11.30 -12.70 18.09
N GLN A 341 -12.22 -13.63 17.82
CA GLN A 341 -13.58 -13.33 17.42
C GLN A 341 -14.39 -12.63 18.52
N SER A 342 -14.18 -13.01 19.78
CA SER A 342 -14.87 -12.42 20.94
C SER A 342 -14.33 -11.04 21.32
N LYS A 343 -13.21 -10.60 20.70
CA LYS A 343 -12.60 -9.32 21.00
C LYS A 343 -13.44 -8.17 20.43
N GLU A 344 -13.92 -7.33 21.34
CA GLU A 344 -14.55 -6.06 20.97
C GLU A 344 -13.49 -4.98 20.71
N ILE A 345 -13.56 -4.37 19.54
CA ILE A 345 -12.75 -3.18 19.21
C ILE A 345 -13.61 -1.95 19.55
N PRO A 346 -13.17 -1.09 20.49
CA PRO A 346 -13.91 0.10 20.85
C PRO A 346 -14.19 0.99 19.63
N ARG A 347 -15.48 1.38 19.48
CA ARG A 347 -15.85 2.40 18.48
C ARG A 347 -15.54 3.76 19.08
N ARG A 348 -14.46 4.38 18.63
CA ARG A 348 -14.09 5.74 19.03
C ARG A 348 -14.44 6.72 17.89
N PRO A 349 -14.95 7.93 18.20
CA PRO A 349 -15.10 8.97 17.19
C PRO A 349 -13.78 9.20 16.44
N GLY A 350 -13.84 9.26 15.10
CA GLY A 350 -12.64 9.42 14.26
C GLY A 350 -11.84 8.14 13.97
N HIS A 351 -12.21 6.99 14.57
CA HIS A 351 -11.66 5.68 14.20
C HIS A 351 -12.48 5.06 13.09
N ASP A 352 -11.78 4.50 12.10
CA ASP A 352 -12.44 3.79 11.00
C ASP A 352 -13.04 2.46 11.51
N PRO A 353 -14.38 2.32 11.48
CA PRO A 353 -15.05 1.07 11.86
C PRO A 353 -14.71 -0.10 10.93
N ASN A 354 -14.14 0.18 9.73
CA ASN A 354 -13.82 -0.83 8.74
C ASN A 354 -12.69 -1.76 9.19
N GLY A 355 -11.74 -1.28 10.00
CA GLY A 355 -10.67 -2.12 10.55
C GLY A 355 -11.21 -3.35 11.28
N ALA A 356 -12.19 -3.15 12.17
CA ALA A 356 -12.87 -4.24 12.89
C ALA A 356 -13.64 -5.17 11.93
N GLY A 357 -14.30 -4.62 10.91
CA GLY A 357 -15.02 -5.38 9.88
C GLY A 357 -14.10 -6.32 9.08
N TYR A 358 -12.91 -5.86 8.74
CA TYR A 358 -11.90 -6.68 8.05
C TYR A 358 -11.35 -7.78 8.97
N CYS A 359 -11.08 -7.49 10.23
CA CYS A 359 -10.65 -8.49 11.22
C CYS A 359 -11.68 -9.62 11.34
N ASN A 360 -12.96 -9.28 11.52
CA ASN A 360 -14.04 -10.25 11.63
C ASN A 360 -14.13 -11.15 10.39
N ARG A 361 -13.89 -10.61 9.19
CA ARG A 361 -13.88 -11.39 7.95
C ARG A 361 -12.72 -12.37 7.93
N ILE A 362 -11.50 -11.93 8.25
CA ILE A 362 -10.32 -12.81 8.30
C ILE A 362 -10.55 -13.95 9.29
N ILE A 363 -11.03 -13.64 10.51
CA ILE A 363 -11.28 -14.62 11.54
C ILE A 363 -12.35 -15.64 11.11
N LYS A 364 -13.47 -15.15 10.56
CA LYS A 364 -14.56 -16.02 10.05
C LYS A 364 -14.08 -16.95 8.95
N ASP A 365 -13.29 -16.45 8.00
CA ASP A 365 -12.73 -17.26 6.93
C ASP A 365 -11.72 -18.28 7.45
N ALA A 366 -10.87 -17.90 8.40
CA ALA A 366 -9.92 -18.81 9.02
C ALA A 366 -10.63 -19.96 9.77
N MET A 367 -11.67 -19.63 10.53
CA MET A 367 -12.49 -20.64 11.23
C MET A 367 -13.24 -21.58 10.27
N ALA A 368 -13.77 -21.05 9.15
CA ALA A 368 -14.47 -21.84 8.15
C ALA A 368 -13.55 -22.80 7.38
N LEU A 369 -12.26 -22.43 7.24
CA LEU A 369 -11.26 -23.26 6.58
C LEU A 369 -10.53 -24.19 7.53
N TRP A 370 -10.73 -24.06 8.85
CA TRP A 370 -10.03 -24.81 9.88
C TRP A 370 -10.07 -26.32 9.69
N PRO A 371 -11.23 -26.94 9.37
CA PRO A 371 -11.31 -28.40 9.17
C PRO A 371 -10.47 -28.91 7.99
N LYS A 372 -10.16 -28.03 7.02
CA LYS A 372 -9.44 -28.39 5.78
C LYS A 372 -7.91 -28.19 5.89
N ARG A 373 -7.43 -27.55 6.96
CA ARG A 373 -6.01 -27.22 7.16
C ARG A 373 -5.27 -28.21 8.06
N ARG A 374 -5.95 -29.17 8.67
CA ARG A 374 -5.28 -30.26 9.39
C ARG A 374 -4.77 -31.29 8.40
N PRO A 375 -3.49 -31.74 8.52
CA PRO A 375 -3.11 -33.02 7.95
C PRO A 375 -4.10 -34.05 8.53
N VAL A 376 -4.63 -34.89 7.66
CA VAL A 376 -5.33 -36.10 8.11
C VAL A 376 -4.24 -36.94 8.75
N ASP A 377 -4.33 -37.14 10.06
CA ASP A 377 -3.46 -38.05 10.84
C ASP A 377 -3.49 -39.46 10.23
#